data_459cf24cbbdc746ef526ed9a44a113e7
#
_entry.id   459cf24cbbdc746ef526ed9a44a113e7
#
_cell.length_a   1.000
_cell.length_b   1.000
_cell.length_c   1.000
_cell.angle_alpha   90.00
_cell.angle_beta   90.00
_cell.angle_gamma   90.00
#
_symmetry.space_group_name_H-M   'P 1'
#
loop_
_entity.id
_entity.type
_entity.pdbx_description
1 polymer ?
#
loop_
_entity_poly.entity_id
_entity_poly.type
_entity_poly.pdbx_seq_one_letter_code
_entity_poly.pdbx_strand_id
1 'polypeptide(L)'
;MPVDLKITTELLYKGALVFALMDAIYIPVLIWRVSQETFRRLKWPSVIAAALVWYGIWAWAIGKFWETVYSYVFPAWAQTWVPWIAFVVAGSVALGLWMLAIRIKWNFILTFCLMGGVIGSLTHLWAVQRGIVTKPPMLQGASPLAAVVIAFFEYIFYWCTILALAKIMSWLQMKLKII
;
A
#
# COMPACT_ATOMS: atom_id res chain seq x y z
N MET A 1 -1.29 31.24 -1.41
CA MET A 1 -2.73 30.96 -1.61
C MET A 1 -2.92 29.48 -1.41
N PRO A 2 -3.73 29.01 -0.46
CA PRO A 2 -4.07 27.61 -0.40
C PRO A 2 -4.88 27.28 -1.66
N VAL A 3 -4.40 26.34 -2.43
CA VAL A 3 -5.13 25.77 -3.57
C VAL A 3 -6.34 25.07 -2.98
N ASP A 4 -7.53 25.58 -3.25
CA ASP A 4 -8.80 24.99 -2.82
C ASP A 4 -9.06 23.75 -3.70
N LEU A 5 -8.31 22.69 -3.45
CA LEU A 5 -8.38 21.44 -4.21
C LEU A 5 -9.58 20.64 -3.71
N LYS A 6 -10.75 20.88 -4.28
CA LYS A 6 -11.93 20.04 -4.05
C LYS A 6 -11.72 18.68 -4.71
N ILE A 7 -11.45 17.66 -3.91
CA ILE A 7 -11.47 16.28 -4.39
C ILE A 7 -12.91 15.83 -4.51
N THR A 8 -13.38 15.76 -5.74
CA THR A 8 -14.73 15.30 -6.08
C THR A 8 -14.81 13.77 -6.18
N THR A 9 -15.99 13.21 -6.07
CA THR A 9 -16.25 11.79 -6.35
C THR A 9 -15.72 11.39 -7.74
N GLU A 10 -15.87 12.24 -8.73
CA GLU A 10 -15.38 12.03 -10.09
C GLU A 10 -13.84 11.93 -10.13
N LEU A 11 -13.14 12.81 -9.41
CA LEU A 11 -11.68 12.78 -9.34
C LEU A 11 -11.17 11.50 -8.66
N LEU A 12 -11.87 11.01 -7.63
CA LEU A 12 -11.55 9.74 -6.98
C LEU A 12 -11.71 8.56 -7.94
N TYR A 13 -12.78 8.51 -8.75
CA TYR A 13 -12.93 7.46 -9.75
C TYR A 13 -11.89 7.55 -10.86
N LYS A 14 -11.51 8.76 -11.30
CA LYS A 14 -10.41 8.95 -12.25
C LYS A 14 -9.08 8.45 -11.67
N GLY A 15 -8.80 8.76 -10.41
CA GLY A 15 -7.64 8.23 -9.70
C GLY A 15 -7.66 6.70 -9.59
N ALA A 16 -8.81 6.13 -9.23
CA ALA A 16 -8.99 4.68 -9.17
C ALA A 16 -8.75 4.03 -10.54
N LEU A 17 -9.23 4.63 -11.63
CA LEU A 17 -8.99 4.15 -12.99
C LEU A 17 -7.49 4.17 -13.34
N VAL A 18 -6.78 5.23 -12.97
CA VAL A 18 -5.32 5.32 -13.20
C VAL A 18 -4.60 4.19 -12.48
N PHE A 19 -4.88 3.97 -11.18
CA PHE A 19 -4.27 2.86 -10.45
C PHE A 19 -4.67 1.50 -11.03
N ALA A 20 -5.94 1.30 -11.40
CA ALA A 20 -6.39 0.07 -12.03
C ALA A 20 -5.65 -0.23 -13.34
N LEU A 21 -5.41 0.79 -14.18
CA LEU A 21 -4.61 0.66 -15.40
C LEU A 21 -3.14 0.36 -15.10
N MET A 22 -2.56 1.00 -14.10
CA MET A 22 -1.19 0.70 -13.65
C MET A 22 -1.10 -0.75 -13.16
N ASP A 23 -2.05 -1.21 -12.36
CA ASP A 23 -2.09 -2.59 -11.86
C ASP A 23 -2.29 -3.60 -13.00
N ALA A 24 -3.16 -3.28 -13.98
CA ALA A 24 -3.40 -4.11 -15.16
C ALA A 24 -2.14 -4.30 -16.04
N ILE A 25 -1.18 -3.38 -15.96
CA ILE A 25 0.13 -3.51 -16.62
C ILE A 25 1.14 -4.17 -15.67
N TYR A 26 1.20 -3.71 -14.43
CA TYR A 26 2.24 -4.10 -13.47
C TYR A 26 2.14 -5.56 -13.06
N ILE A 27 0.93 -6.05 -12.75
CA ILE A 27 0.73 -7.45 -12.34
C ILE A 27 1.13 -8.44 -13.43
N PRO A 28 0.67 -8.32 -14.70
CA PRO A 28 1.12 -9.19 -15.78
C PRO A 28 2.64 -9.14 -16.01
N VAL A 29 3.25 -7.96 -15.91
CA VAL A 29 4.71 -7.81 -16.03
C VAL A 29 5.43 -8.57 -14.91
N LEU A 30 4.97 -8.47 -13.66
CA LEU A 30 5.54 -9.24 -12.55
C LEU A 30 5.36 -10.74 -12.76
N ILE A 31 4.19 -11.19 -13.21
CA ILE A 31 3.91 -12.61 -13.48
C ILE A 31 4.78 -13.13 -14.62
N TRP A 32 4.98 -12.33 -15.66
CA TRP A 32 5.77 -12.71 -16.83
C TRP A 32 7.28 -12.71 -16.56
N ARG A 33 7.78 -11.66 -15.88
CA ARG A 33 9.22 -11.46 -15.63
C ARG A 33 9.76 -12.28 -14.47
N VAL A 34 8.91 -12.63 -13.54
CA VAL A 34 9.33 -13.36 -12.32
C VAL A 34 8.44 -14.57 -12.14
N SER A 35 9.05 -15.75 -12.16
CA SER A 35 8.29 -16.99 -11.91
C SER A 35 7.67 -16.95 -10.52
N GLN A 36 6.46 -17.48 -10.39
CA GLN A 36 5.78 -17.59 -9.09
C GLN A 36 6.60 -18.37 -8.06
N GLU A 37 7.35 -19.38 -8.53
CA GLU A 37 8.25 -20.16 -7.71
C GLU A 37 9.34 -19.28 -7.06
N THR A 38 9.81 -18.26 -7.77
CA THR A 38 10.77 -17.32 -7.22
C THR A 38 10.17 -16.54 -6.05
N PHE A 39 8.91 -16.10 -6.15
CA PHE A 39 8.23 -15.41 -5.05
C PHE A 39 7.92 -16.34 -3.88
N ARG A 40 7.57 -17.58 -4.12
CA ARG A 40 7.36 -18.59 -3.07
C ARG A 40 8.64 -18.92 -2.30
N ARG A 41 9.80 -18.79 -2.92
CA ARG A 41 11.12 -18.98 -2.29
C ARG A 41 11.66 -17.73 -1.61
N LEU A 42 10.98 -16.58 -1.70
CA LEU A 42 11.39 -15.40 -0.95
C LEU A 42 11.37 -15.71 0.55
N LYS A 43 12.44 -15.35 1.22
CA LYS A 43 12.47 -15.43 2.68
C LYS A 43 11.59 -14.33 3.27
N TRP A 44 10.77 -14.65 4.25
CA TRP A 44 9.88 -13.69 4.90
C TRP A 44 10.59 -12.42 5.42
N PRO A 45 11.87 -12.46 5.91
CA PRO A 45 12.55 -11.23 6.31
C PRO A 45 12.73 -10.24 5.17
N SER A 46 12.98 -10.70 3.93
CA SER A 46 13.08 -9.82 2.76
C SER A 46 11.75 -9.15 2.44
N VAL A 47 10.63 -9.83 2.65
CA VAL A 47 9.28 -9.27 2.42
C VAL A 47 8.96 -8.20 3.48
N ILE A 48 9.25 -8.48 4.75
CA ILE A 48 9.09 -7.50 5.83
C ILE A 48 10.00 -6.29 5.60
N ALA A 49 11.28 -6.51 5.32
CA ALA A 49 12.21 -5.42 5.07
C ALA A 49 11.78 -4.54 3.90
N ALA A 50 11.29 -5.16 2.80
CA ALA A 50 10.74 -4.41 1.66
C ALA A 50 9.51 -3.59 2.05
N ALA A 51 8.60 -4.15 2.86
CA ALA A 51 7.42 -3.44 3.34
C ALA A 51 7.79 -2.24 4.21
N LEU A 52 8.76 -2.40 5.12
CA LEU A 52 9.22 -1.31 5.98
C LEU A 52 9.94 -0.21 5.20
N VAL A 53 10.80 -0.58 4.25
CA VAL A 53 11.48 0.38 3.37
C VAL A 53 10.47 1.14 2.51
N TRP A 54 9.52 0.41 1.89
CA TRP A 54 8.50 1.04 1.05
C TRP A 54 7.58 1.95 1.85
N TYR A 55 7.17 1.52 3.04
CA TYR A 55 6.41 2.38 3.95
C TYR A 55 7.19 3.65 4.32
N GLY A 56 8.49 3.54 4.62
CA GLY A 56 9.34 4.70 4.91
C GLY A 56 9.43 5.67 3.74
N ILE A 57 9.61 5.17 2.51
CA ILE A 57 9.60 5.99 1.28
C ILE A 57 8.25 6.65 1.09
N TRP A 58 7.16 5.89 1.23
CA TRP A 58 5.80 6.40 1.09
C TRP A 58 5.48 7.47 2.13
N ALA A 59 5.80 7.23 3.41
CA ALA A 59 5.60 8.19 4.49
C ALA A 59 6.44 9.47 4.30
N TRP A 60 7.68 9.34 3.79
CA TRP A 60 8.51 10.48 3.46
C TRP A 60 7.94 11.27 2.27
N ALA A 61 7.54 10.59 1.20
CA ALA A 61 6.96 11.23 0.03
C ALA A 61 5.65 11.96 0.39
N ILE A 62 4.78 11.31 1.15
CA ILE A 62 3.56 11.93 1.69
C ILE A 62 3.93 13.12 2.58
N GLY A 63 4.87 12.98 3.49
CA GLY A 63 5.30 14.08 4.36
C GLY A 63 5.82 15.30 3.60
N LYS A 64 6.57 15.09 2.52
CA LYS A 64 7.12 16.18 1.71
C LYS A 64 6.09 16.85 0.78
N PHE A 65 5.27 16.05 0.11
CA PHE A 65 4.24 16.58 -0.81
C PHE A 65 2.98 17.03 -0.08
N TRP A 66 2.74 16.50 1.13
CA TRP A 66 1.48 16.60 1.84
C TRP A 66 1.63 17.18 3.24
N GLU A 67 2.71 17.91 3.53
CA GLU A 67 2.85 18.59 4.84
C GLU A 67 1.57 19.34 5.22
N THR A 68 0.92 19.95 4.23
CA THR A 68 -0.38 20.62 4.39
C THR A 68 -1.53 19.60 4.56
N VAL A 69 -1.49 18.44 3.89
CA VAL A 69 -2.56 17.43 3.94
C VAL A 69 -2.40 16.50 5.14
N TYR A 70 -1.17 16.23 5.59
CA TYR A 70 -0.92 15.38 6.75
C TYR A 70 -1.51 16.00 8.04
N SER A 71 -1.42 17.31 8.19
CA SER A 71 -2.05 18.03 9.29
C SER A 71 -3.59 18.00 9.23
N TYR A 72 -4.17 17.80 8.04
CA TYR A 72 -5.62 17.65 7.86
C TYR A 72 -6.10 16.20 7.97
N VAL A 73 -5.22 15.21 7.72
CA VAL A 73 -5.59 13.79 7.71
C VAL A 73 -5.55 13.19 9.11
N PHE A 74 -4.59 13.60 9.95
CA PHE A 74 -4.49 13.08 11.31
C PHE A 74 -4.78 14.17 12.35
N PRO A 75 -5.68 13.92 13.30
CA PRO A 75 -5.86 14.82 14.43
C PRO A 75 -4.54 14.95 15.21
N ALA A 76 -4.31 16.09 15.85
CA ALA A 76 -3.04 16.41 16.53
C ALA A 76 -2.57 15.31 17.49
N TRP A 77 -3.50 14.66 18.20
CA TRP A 77 -3.20 13.55 19.12
C TRP A 77 -2.67 12.29 18.43
N ALA A 78 -2.99 12.11 17.15
CA ALA A 78 -2.60 10.94 16.39
C ALA A 78 -1.29 11.13 15.60
N GLN A 79 -0.91 12.39 15.32
CA GLN A 79 0.24 12.71 14.46
C GLN A 79 1.58 12.14 14.97
N THR A 80 1.72 12.00 16.28
CA THR A 80 2.98 11.56 16.91
C THR A 80 3.16 10.04 16.89
N TRP A 81 2.12 9.24 17.04
CA TRP A 81 2.21 7.79 17.24
C TRP A 81 1.70 6.96 16.06
N VAL A 82 0.74 7.49 15.27
CA VAL A 82 0.17 6.76 14.12
C VAL A 82 1.24 6.31 13.13
N PRO A 83 2.24 7.13 12.74
CA PRO A 83 3.28 6.67 11.82
C PRO A 83 4.04 5.44 12.31
N TRP A 84 4.33 5.36 13.62
CA TRP A 84 5.04 4.23 14.22
C TRP A 84 4.18 2.96 14.25
N ILE A 85 2.91 3.10 14.63
CA ILE A 85 1.97 1.96 14.59
C ILE A 85 1.78 1.49 13.16
N ALA A 86 1.59 2.40 12.21
CA ALA A 86 1.45 2.06 10.81
C ALA A 86 2.68 1.33 10.26
N PHE A 87 3.89 1.70 10.71
CA PHE A 87 5.13 0.99 10.38
C PHE A 87 5.11 -0.48 10.86
N VAL A 88 4.75 -0.70 12.13
CA VAL A 88 4.62 -2.06 12.68
C VAL A 88 3.52 -2.85 11.97
N VAL A 89 2.38 -2.21 11.72
CA VAL A 89 1.25 -2.82 11.01
C VAL A 89 1.64 -3.20 9.58
N ALA A 90 2.37 -2.34 8.85
CA ALA A 90 2.83 -2.66 7.50
C ALA A 90 3.69 -3.94 7.46
N GLY A 91 4.64 -4.09 8.40
CA GLY A 91 5.45 -5.30 8.51
C GLY A 91 4.64 -6.54 8.87
N SER A 92 3.70 -6.41 9.82
CA SER A 92 2.83 -7.51 10.25
C SER A 92 1.88 -7.96 9.14
N VAL A 93 1.28 -7.03 8.41
CA VAL A 93 0.40 -7.32 7.26
C VAL A 93 1.20 -7.98 6.14
N ALA A 94 2.41 -7.49 5.83
CA ALA A 94 3.28 -8.10 4.83
C ALA A 94 3.60 -9.57 5.16
N LEU A 95 3.90 -9.88 6.42
CA LEU A 95 4.12 -11.24 6.88
C LEU A 95 2.85 -12.09 6.73
N GLY A 96 1.71 -11.58 7.16
CA GLY A 96 0.42 -12.27 7.05
C GLY A 96 0.06 -12.57 5.59
N LEU A 97 0.21 -11.61 4.70
CA LEU A 97 -0.04 -11.76 3.25
C LEU A 97 0.91 -12.80 2.63
N TRP A 98 2.19 -12.77 3.00
CA TRP A 98 3.16 -13.74 2.53
C TRP A 98 2.80 -15.17 2.98
N MET A 99 2.45 -15.35 4.26
CA MET A 99 2.01 -16.65 4.78
C MET A 99 0.74 -17.16 4.09
N LEU A 100 -0.22 -16.27 3.85
CA LEU A 100 -1.46 -16.58 3.15
C LEU A 100 -1.19 -16.99 1.71
N ALA A 101 -0.38 -16.20 0.97
CA ALA A 101 -0.05 -16.45 -0.42
C ALA A 101 0.73 -17.75 -0.63
N ILE A 102 1.54 -18.20 0.36
CA ILE A 102 2.21 -19.51 0.33
C ILE A 102 1.20 -20.65 0.53
N ARG A 103 0.24 -20.47 1.43
CA ARG A 103 -0.73 -21.53 1.76
C ARG A 103 -1.77 -21.75 0.65
N ILE A 104 -2.17 -20.67 -0.02
CA ILE A 104 -3.14 -20.76 -1.11
C ILE A 104 -2.45 -21.29 -2.36
N LYS A 105 -2.93 -22.43 -2.90
CA LYS A 105 -2.42 -23.06 -4.11
C LYS A 105 -2.84 -22.33 -5.42
N TRP A 106 -3.04 -21.04 -5.34
CA TRP A 106 -3.37 -20.19 -6.47
C TRP A 106 -2.16 -19.32 -6.86
N ASN A 107 -2.36 -18.35 -7.73
CA ASN A 107 -1.29 -17.44 -8.14
C ASN A 107 -0.81 -16.63 -6.92
N PHE A 108 0.46 -16.80 -6.55
CA PHE A 108 1.06 -16.14 -5.39
C PHE A 108 0.96 -14.61 -5.48
N ILE A 109 1.28 -14.04 -6.65
CA ILE A 109 1.29 -12.59 -6.87
C ILE A 109 -0.12 -12.05 -6.75
N LEU A 110 -1.08 -12.66 -7.44
CA LEU A 110 -2.48 -12.23 -7.38
C LEU A 110 -3.03 -12.35 -5.95
N THR A 111 -2.76 -13.46 -5.25
CA THR A 111 -3.20 -13.64 -3.87
C THR A 111 -2.63 -12.55 -2.98
N PHE A 112 -1.32 -12.29 -3.04
CA PHE A 112 -0.66 -11.31 -2.21
C PHE A 112 -1.20 -9.89 -2.48
N CYS A 113 -1.30 -9.49 -3.74
CA CYS A 113 -1.70 -8.13 -4.12
C CYS A 113 -3.20 -7.88 -3.90
N LEU A 114 -4.07 -8.80 -4.34
CA LEU A 114 -5.53 -8.63 -4.18
C LEU A 114 -5.95 -8.64 -2.72
N MET A 115 -5.43 -9.58 -1.92
CA MET A 115 -5.71 -9.61 -0.49
C MET A 115 -5.13 -8.39 0.22
N GLY A 116 -3.98 -7.90 -0.25
CA GLY A 116 -3.41 -6.64 0.21
C GLY A 116 -4.30 -5.44 -0.09
N GLY A 117 -4.88 -5.38 -1.29
CA GLY A 117 -5.89 -4.38 -1.66
C GLY A 117 -7.12 -4.41 -0.75
N VAL A 118 -7.66 -5.60 -0.50
CA VAL A 118 -8.81 -5.77 0.41
C VAL A 118 -8.47 -5.33 1.83
N ILE A 119 -7.37 -5.81 2.41
CA ILE A 119 -6.97 -5.47 3.78
C ILE A 119 -6.69 -3.98 3.89
N GLY A 120 -5.97 -3.40 2.92
CA GLY A 120 -5.65 -1.97 2.91
C GLY A 120 -6.90 -1.09 2.86
N SER A 121 -7.83 -1.37 1.96
CA SER A 121 -9.08 -0.60 1.84
C SER A 121 -9.96 -0.73 3.07
N LEU A 122 -10.08 -1.93 3.66
CA LEU A 122 -10.84 -2.13 4.89
C LEU A 122 -10.19 -1.43 6.10
N THR A 123 -8.86 -1.48 6.20
CA THR A 123 -8.12 -0.78 7.26
C THR A 123 -8.28 0.73 7.13
N HIS A 124 -8.23 1.27 5.90
CA HIS A 124 -8.47 2.68 5.65
C HIS A 124 -9.90 3.10 6.04
N LEU A 125 -10.89 2.32 5.61
CA LEU A 125 -12.29 2.57 5.97
C LEU A 125 -12.49 2.57 7.49
N TRP A 126 -11.93 1.58 8.18
CA TRP A 126 -11.97 1.48 9.63
C TRP A 126 -11.32 2.70 10.30
N ALA A 127 -10.14 3.12 9.84
CA ALA A 127 -9.43 4.29 10.37
C ALA A 127 -10.23 5.58 10.20
N VAL A 128 -10.91 5.76 9.07
CA VAL A 128 -11.81 6.89 8.82
C VAL A 128 -13.02 6.85 9.75
N GLN A 129 -13.65 5.68 9.95
CA GLN A 129 -14.80 5.53 10.83
C GLN A 129 -14.46 5.79 12.30
N ARG A 130 -13.23 5.48 12.72
CA ARG A 130 -12.75 5.73 14.09
C ARG A 130 -12.20 7.13 14.31
N GLY A 131 -12.20 7.99 13.29
CA GLY A 131 -11.65 9.33 13.37
C GLY A 131 -10.12 9.38 13.54
N ILE A 132 -9.44 8.26 13.30
CA ILE A 132 -7.96 8.18 13.28
C ILE A 132 -7.45 8.92 12.06
N VAL A 133 -8.13 8.75 10.93
CA VAL A 133 -7.95 9.52 9.71
C VAL A 133 -9.16 10.42 9.57
N THR A 134 -8.98 11.71 9.73
CA THR A 134 -10.04 12.67 9.48
C THR A 134 -10.30 12.72 7.98
N LYS A 135 -11.58 12.80 7.58
CA LYS A 135 -11.89 13.12 6.17
C LYS A 135 -11.27 14.49 5.87
N PRO A 136 -10.31 14.60 4.96
CA PRO A 136 -9.80 15.91 4.60
C PRO A 136 -10.97 16.80 4.19
N PRO A 137 -10.96 18.11 4.49
CA PRO A 137 -12.02 19.01 4.06
C PRO A 137 -12.31 18.95 2.57
N MET A 138 -11.29 18.60 1.78
CA MET A 138 -11.38 18.39 0.34
C MET A 138 -12.17 17.13 -0.08
N LEU A 139 -12.40 16.18 0.84
CA LEU A 139 -13.23 14.98 0.62
C LEU A 139 -14.68 15.18 1.12
N GLN A 140 -15.03 16.34 1.62
CA GLN A 140 -16.38 16.64 2.04
C GLN A 140 -17.30 16.60 0.82
N GLY A 141 -18.25 15.65 0.84
CA GLY A 141 -19.16 15.41 -0.27
C GLY A 141 -18.73 14.33 -1.27
N ALA A 142 -17.52 13.77 -1.15
CA ALA A 142 -17.12 12.62 -1.94
C ALA A 142 -17.84 11.35 -1.46
N SER A 143 -18.23 10.49 -2.41
CA SER A 143 -18.83 9.20 -2.10
C SER A 143 -17.87 8.31 -1.30
N PRO A 144 -18.30 7.73 -0.16
CA PRO A 144 -17.47 6.75 0.59
C PRO A 144 -17.06 5.56 -0.28
N LEU A 145 -17.92 5.13 -1.20
CA LEU A 145 -17.62 4.06 -2.13
C LEU A 145 -16.46 4.43 -3.06
N ALA A 146 -16.43 5.66 -3.58
CA ALA A 146 -15.32 6.11 -4.42
C ALA A 146 -13.99 6.11 -3.66
N ALA A 147 -14.00 6.49 -2.38
CA ALA A 147 -12.81 6.44 -1.54
C ALA A 147 -12.32 5.00 -1.28
N VAL A 148 -13.24 4.05 -1.10
CA VAL A 148 -12.89 2.63 -0.96
C VAL A 148 -12.34 2.07 -2.26
N VAL A 149 -12.94 2.41 -3.40
CA VAL A 149 -12.50 1.91 -4.72
C VAL A 149 -11.10 2.40 -5.06
N ILE A 150 -10.81 3.70 -4.89
CA ILE A 150 -9.45 4.20 -5.14
C ILE A 150 -8.44 3.56 -4.17
N ALA A 151 -8.77 3.45 -2.89
CA ALA A 151 -7.90 2.82 -1.90
C ALA A 151 -7.61 1.36 -2.26
N PHE A 152 -8.59 0.60 -2.77
CA PHE A 152 -8.37 -0.77 -3.20
C PHE A 152 -7.28 -0.90 -4.26
N PHE A 153 -7.37 -0.14 -5.35
CA PHE A 153 -6.38 -0.18 -6.43
C PHE A 153 -5.03 0.42 -5.99
N GLU A 154 -5.03 1.50 -5.24
CA GLU A 154 -3.81 2.09 -4.66
C GLU A 154 -3.05 1.07 -3.80
N TYR A 155 -3.75 0.30 -2.96
CA TYR A 155 -3.13 -0.74 -2.14
C TYR A 155 -2.68 -1.96 -2.95
N ILE A 156 -3.35 -2.33 -4.04
CA ILE A 156 -2.84 -3.35 -4.95
C ILE A 156 -1.49 -2.90 -5.51
N PHE A 157 -1.39 -1.69 -6.05
CA PHE A 157 -0.14 -1.12 -6.54
C PHE A 157 0.94 -1.08 -5.46
N TYR A 158 0.59 -0.66 -4.25
CA TYR A 158 1.46 -0.63 -3.09
C TYR A 158 2.08 -2.02 -2.80
N TRP A 159 1.26 -3.07 -2.77
CA TRP A 159 1.71 -4.42 -2.48
C TRP A 159 2.48 -5.07 -3.64
N CYS A 160 2.15 -4.75 -4.89
CA CYS A 160 2.96 -5.13 -6.05
C CYS A 160 4.39 -4.58 -5.94
N THR A 161 4.52 -3.32 -5.53
CA THR A 161 5.83 -2.67 -5.35
C THR A 161 6.63 -3.32 -4.23
N ILE A 162 5.99 -3.71 -3.13
CA ILE A 162 6.66 -4.45 -2.05
C ILE A 162 7.21 -5.79 -2.55
N LEU A 163 6.46 -6.53 -3.37
CA LEU A 163 6.97 -7.78 -3.96
C LEU A 163 8.18 -7.54 -4.87
N ALA A 164 8.12 -6.52 -5.71
CA ALA A 164 9.25 -6.16 -6.57
C ALA A 164 10.50 -5.80 -5.75
N LEU A 165 10.34 -4.97 -4.71
CA LEU A 165 11.43 -4.61 -3.79
C LEU A 165 11.96 -5.83 -3.03
N ALA A 166 11.10 -6.70 -2.52
CA ALA A 166 11.50 -7.92 -1.82
C ALA A 166 12.37 -8.81 -2.72
N LYS A 167 12.03 -8.89 -4.01
CA LYS A 167 12.83 -9.61 -5.00
C LYS A 167 14.20 -8.98 -5.20
N ILE A 168 14.28 -7.67 -5.32
CA ILE A 168 15.54 -6.92 -5.45
C ILE A 168 16.39 -7.13 -4.19
N MET A 169 15.82 -6.98 -3.01
CA MET A 169 16.52 -7.17 -1.74
C MET A 169 17.05 -8.59 -1.58
N SER A 170 16.26 -9.60 -1.92
CA SER A 170 16.69 -11.00 -1.89
C SER A 170 17.86 -11.25 -2.85
N TRP A 171 17.83 -10.65 -4.05
CA TRP A 171 18.93 -10.74 -5.02
C TRP A 171 20.21 -10.06 -4.49
N LEU A 172 20.09 -8.87 -3.88
CA LEU A 172 21.22 -8.17 -3.27
C LEU A 172 21.82 -8.98 -2.13
N GLN A 173 21.02 -9.56 -1.25
CA GLN A 173 21.49 -10.42 -0.15
C GLN A 173 22.31 -11.61 -0.67
N MET A 174 21.84 -12.25 -1.74
CA MET A 174 22.58 -13.36 -2.37
C MET A 174 23.93 -12.90 -2.97
N LYS A 175 23.95 -11.73 -3.65
CA LYS A 175 25.18 -11.19 -4.25
C LYS A 175 26.20 -10.73 -3.24
N LEU A 176 25.77 -10.14 -2.14
CA LEU A 176 26.63 -9.62 -1.09
C LEU A 176 27.06 -10.70 -0.09
N LYS A 177 26.61 -11.97 -0.28
CA LYS A 177 26.84 -13.06 0.67
C LYS A 177 26.49 -12.69 2.13
N ILE A 178 25.55 -11.77 2.29
CA ILE A 178 25.02 -11.38 3.59
C ILE A 178 23.92 -12.40 3.93
N ILE A 179 24.31 -13.41 4.70
CA ILE A 179 23.49 -14.55 5.22
C ILE A 179 23.29 -15.70 4.26
#